data_093a537e03945f67868f7f8fbd920848
#
_entry.id   093a537e03945f67868f7f8fbd920848
#
_cell.length_a   1.000
_cell.length_b   1.000
_cell.length_c   1.000
_cell.angle_alpha   90.00
_cell.angle_beta   90.00
_cell.angle_gamma   90.00
#
_symmetry.space_group_name_H-M   'P 1'
#
loop_
_entity.id
_entity.type
_entity.pdbx_description
1 polymer ?
#
loop_
_entity_poly.entity_id
_entity_poly.type
_entity_poly.pdbx_seq_one_letter_code
_entity_poly.pdbx_strand_id
1 'polypeptide(L)'
;RSTLLASSAASDVYKRQATVLSRSNEPVIMYSDMPMKEMADDPEFPKKWMFGMALMLKKGLHLCQIHNLDRSLDDMMLGLESWIPMYMTGQIAPYYLKNVQNNAFLHLLKVSGAAALSGEAVAGFHSEGRYYLTKSKKELEYYRKRANDLLSNACPLMEIYRSDREKDFSDFLTADSHRRGGRRSILSALPVYTMDNDLLNSILDRNGIDDRRGRDIKAYVSERKKRVESILETMTIEDEICCLSREEFETRPHALDLSGVFCASDVLYSYDDYSAHLKSTERYAQTHENYSLKY
;
A
#
# COMPACT_ATOMS: atom_id res chain seq x y z
N ARG A 1 -0.15 30.13 -22.62
CA ARG A 1 -0.99 29.50 -23.65
C ARG A 1 -1.43 28.13 -23.11
N SER A 2 -2.73 27.92 -23.14
CA SER A 2 -3.37 26.65 -22.73
C SER A 2 -3.52 25.76 -23.96
N THR A 3 -3.30 24.44 -23.79
CA THR A 3 -3.34 23.48 -24.90
C THR A 3 -4.39 22.43 -24.59
N LEU A 4 -5.35 22.25 -25.47
CA LEU A 4 -6.33 21.17 -25.46
C LEU A 4 -5.69 19.93 -26.11
N LEU A 5 -5.82 18.76 -25.50
CA LEU A 5 -5.16 17.55 -25.97
C LEU A 5 -6.17 16.41 -26.12
N ALA A 6 -6.11 15.65 -27.19
CA ALA A 6 -6.85 14.42 -27.39
C ALA A 6 -6.13 13.23 -26.74
N SER A 7 -6.79 12.09 -26.54
CA SER A 7 -6.32 10.96 -25.71
C SER A 7 -4.99 10.32 -26.12
N SER A 8 -4.68 10.25 -27.43
CA SER A 8 -3.36 9.82 -27.91
C SER A 8 -2.23 10.76 -27.45
N ALA A 9 -2.58 11.97 -27.06
CA ALA A 9 -1.70 12.97 -26.49
C ALA A 9 -1.59 12.87 -24.95
N ALA A 10 -2.38 12.06 -24.27
CA ALA A 10 -2.26 11.87 -22.81
C ALA A 10 -0.84 11.44 -22.44
N SER A 11 -0.23 10.56 -23.26
CA SER A 11 1.14 10.10 -23.08
C SER A 11 2.20 11.21 -23.27
N ASP A 12 1.99 12.13 -24.19
CA ASP A 12 2.87 13.30 -24.39
C ASP A 12 2.66 14.35 -23.30
N VAL A 13 1.48 14.39 -22.73
CA VAL A 13 1.18 15.23 -21.57
C VAL A 13 1.97 14.79 -20.35
N TYR A 14 2.07 13.50 -20.06
CA TYR A 14 2.87 13.00 -18.93
C TYR A 14 4.37 13.32 -19.09
N LYS A 15 4.93 13.22 -20.31
CA LYS A 15 6.33 13.65 -20.57
C LYS A 15 6.52 15.15 -20.32
N ARG A 16 5.57 15.97 -20.79
CA ARG A 16 5.61 17.43 -20.58
C ARG A 16 5.39 17.79 -19.11
N GLN A 17 4.58 17.04 -18.39
CA GLN A 17 4.38 17.22 -16.94
C GLN A 17 5.65 16.97 -16.15
N ALA A 18 6.40 15.90 -16.44
CA ALA A 18 7.67 15.64 -15.78
C ALA A 18 8.63 16.82 -15.95
N THR A 19 8.68 17.42 -17.12
CA THR A 19 9.50 18.61 -17.41
C THR A 19 9.01 19.86 -16.67
N VAL A 20 7.71 20.00 -16.48
CA VAL A 20 7.11 21.16 -15.78
C VAL A 20 7.17 20.99 -14.26
N LEU A 21 6.96 19.77 -13.75
CA LEU A 21 7.17 19.42 -12.34
C LEU A 21 8.60 19.71 -11.89
N SER A 22 9.57 19.62 -12.82
CA SER A 22 10.98 19.93 -12.51
C SER A 22 11.25 21.39 -12.13
N ARG A 23 10.30 22.29 -12.31
CA ARG A 23 10.48 23.74 -12.07
C ARG A 23 9.88 24.25 -10.76
N SER A 24 9.21 23.40 -9.99
CA SER A 24 8.61 23.76 -8.70
C SER A 24 8.98 22.76 -7.63
N ASN A 25 9.11 23.22 -6.39
CA ASN A 25 9.33 22.40 -5.19
C ASN A 25 8.02 22.25 -4.36
N GLU A 26 6.90 22.84 -4.82
CA GLU A 26 5.63 22.70 -4.13
C GLU A 26 5.10 21.27 -4.24
N PRO A 27 4.38 20.78 -3.21
CA PRO A 27 3.72 19.48 -3.28
C PRO A 27 2.79 19.38 -4.47
N VAL A 28 2.71 18.20 -5.05
CA VAL A 28 1.79 17.89 -6.14
C VAL A 28 0.53 17.27 -5.53
N ILE A 29 -0.65 17.75 -5.93
CA ILE A 29 -1.92 17.13 -5.55
C ILE A 29 -2.50 16.49 -6.81
N MET A 30 -2.88 15.22 -6.70
CA MET A 30 -3.48 14.47 -7.79
C MET A 30 -4.75 13.76 -7.32
N TYR A 31 -5.82 13.90 -8.07
CA TYR A 31 -7.04 13.12 -7.98
C TYR A 31 -7.29 12.43 -9.31
N SER A 32 -7.66 11.15 -9.27
CA SER A 32 -8.11 10.41 -10.44
C SER A 32 -9.09 9.32 -10.03
N ASP A 33 -10.25 9.31 -10.67
CA ASP A 33 -11.23 8.22 -10.60
C ASP A 33 -11.22 7.35 -11.87
N MET A 34 -10.28 7.61 -12.78
CA MET A 34 -10.10 6.82 -14.01
C MET A 34 -9.67 5.37 -13.68
N PRO A 35 -10.31 4.35 -14.28
CA PRO A 35 -9.98 2.95 -14.05
C PRO A 35 -8.54 2.63 -14.46
N MET A 36 -7.82 1.87 -13.61
CA MET A 36 -6.44 1.44 -13.90
C MET A 36 -6.39 0.56 -15.15
N LYS A 37 -7.40 -0.27 -15.38
CA LYS A 37 -7.49 -1.15 -16.53
C LYS A 37 -7.52 -0.37 -17.85
N GLU A 38 -8.33 0.68 -17.94
CA GLU A 38 -8.39 1.53 -19.14
C GLU A 38 -7.09 2.30 -19.39
N MET A 39 -6.37 2.63 -18.32
CA MET A 39 -5.06 3.27 -18.42
C MET A 39 -3.96 2.29 -18.87
N ALA A 40 -4.13 1.01 -18.62
CA ALA A 40 -3.22 -0.05 -19.02
C ALA A 40 -3.38 -0.49 -20.49
N ASP A 41 -4.45 -0.07 -21.17
CA ASP A 41 -4.68 -0.39 -22.60
C ASP A 41 -3.62 0.24 -23.54
N ASP A 42 -2.96 1.36 -23.14
CA ASP A 42 -1.78 1.87 -23.83
C ASP A 42 -0.51 1.21 -23.25
N PRO A 43 0.17 0.29 -23.96
CA PRO A 43 1.38 -0.39 -23.46
C PRO A 43 2.53 0.55 -23.08
N GLU A 44 2.53 1.76 -23.61
CA GLU A 44 3.54 2.79 -23.32
C GLU A 44 3.17 3.65 -22.09
N PHE A 45 1.91 3.62 -21.67
CA PHE A 45 1.45 4.44 -20.56
C PHE A 45 2.15 4.08 -19.22
N PRO A 46 2.25 2.80 -18.81
CA PRO A 46 2.93 2.43 -17.56
C PRO A 46 4.38 2.91 -17.53
N LYS A 47 5.12 2.75 -18.65
CA LYS A 47 6.52 3.20 -18.74
C LYS A 47 6.66 4.72 -18.60
N LYS A 48 5.80 5.47 -19.27
CA LYS A 48 5.81 6.94 -19.23
C LYS A 48 5.40 7.47 -17.87
N TRP A 49 4.43 6.81 -17.27
CA TRP A 49 3.94 7.12 -15.92
C TRP A 49 5.03 6.87 -14.87
N MET A 50 5.65 5.67 -14.88
CA MET A 50 6.76 5.32 -14.01
C MET A 50 7.95 6.26 -14.14
N PHE A 51 8.28 6.66 -15.36
CA PHE A 51 9.35 7.63 -15.62
C PHE A 51 9.02 9.00 -14.98
N GLY A 52 7.79 9.47 -15.13
CA GLY A 52 7.32 10.72 -14.49
C GLY A 52 7.38 10.67 -12.97
N MET A 53 6.99 9.53 -12.39
CA MET A 53 7.05 9.30 -10.95
C MET A 53 8.49 9.24 -10.46
N ALA A 54 9.37 8.51 -11.14
CA ALA A 54 10.79 8.43 -10.79
C ALA A 54 11.48 9.80 -10.80
N LEU A 55 11.17 10.66 -11.78
CA LEU A 55 11.68 12.04 -11.82
C LEU A 55 11.19 12.88 -10.64
N MET A 56 9.93 12.72 -10.27
CA MET A 56 9.33 13.43 -9.14
C MET A 56 9.98 13.00 -7.82
N LEU A 57 10.12 11.69 -7.60
CA LEU A 57 10.77 11.12 -6.43
C LEU A 57 12.25 11.52 -6.33
N LYS A 58 12.99 11.43 -7.46
CA LYS A 58 14.40 11.86 -7.53
C LYS A 58 14.60 13.33 -7.17
N LYS A 59 13.60 14.17 -7.46
CA LYS A 59 13.62 15.59 -7.12
C LYS A 59 13.24 15.88 -5.67
N GLY A 60 12.78 14.88 -4.91
CA GLY A 60 12.31 15.05 -3.55
C GLY A 60 10.94 15.74 -3.44
N LEU A 61 10.14 15.73 -4.51
CA LEU A 61 8.79 16.29 -4.48
C LEU A 61 7.84 15.37 -3.72
N HIS A 62 6.93 15.97 -2.97
CA HIS A 62 5.84 15.25 -2.31
C HIS A 62 4.60 15.22 -3.20
N LEU A 63 3.93 14.07 -3.26
CA LEU A 63 2.66 13.88 -3.94
C LEU A 63 1.58 13.50 -2.94
N CYS A 64 0.50 14.27 -2.91
CA CYS A 64 -0.76 13.89 -2.26
C CYS A 64 -1.65 13.23 -3.33
N GLN A 65 -1.78 11.91 -3.29
CA GLN A 65 -2.59 11.14 -4.23
C GLN A 65 -3.95 10.85 -3.62
N ILE A 66 -5.01 11.41 -4.21
CA ILE A 66 -6.39 11.17 -3.77
C ILE A 66 -6.99 10.09 -4.68
N HIS A 67 -7.39 8.97 -4.08
CA HIS A 67 -8.00 7.83 -4.76
C HIS A 67 -9.53 7.86 -4.66
N ASN A 68 -10.18 7.33 -5.68
CA ASN A 68 -11.55 6.88 -5.59
C ASN A 68 -11.55 5.38 -5.21
N LEU A 69 -12.19 5.03 -4.10
CA LEU A 69 -12.30 3.64 -3.62
C LEU A 69 -13.61 2.96 -4.06
N ASP A 70 -14.49 3.67 -4.75
CA ASP A 70 -15.73 3.10 -5.31
C ASP A 70 -15.40 2.36 -6.63
N ARG A 71 -14.73 1.22 -6.48
CA ARG A 71 -14.20 0.38 -7.56
C ARG A 71 -14.44 -1.09 -7.24
N SER A 72 -14.31 -1.96 -8.24
CA SER A 72 -14.23 -3.40 -7.99
C SER A 72 -13.01 -3.75 -7.12
N LEU A 73 -13.12 -4.83 -6.37
CA LEU A 73 -12.02 -5.32 -5.54
C LEU A 73 -10.76 -5.57 -6.38
N ASP A 74 -10.93 -6.17 -7.56
CA ASP A 74 -9.82 -6.51 -8.46
C ASP A 74 -9.08 -5.25 -8.95
N ASP A 75 -9.82 -4.20 -9.35
CA ASP A 75 -9.22 -2.92 -9.78
C ASP A 75 -8.51 -2.21 -8.62
N MET A 76 -9.08 -2.30 -7.41
CA MET A 76 -8.46 -1.74 -6.21
C MET A 76 -7.18 -2.50 -5.83
N MET A 77 -7.18 -3.84 -5.87
CA MET A 77 -6.00 -4.65 -5.56
C MET A 77 -4.87 -4.42 -6.57
N LEU A 78 -5.19 -4.37 -7.87
CA LEU A 78 -4.23 -4.04 -8.93
C LEU A 78 -3.61 -2.64 -8.70
N GLY A 79 -4.44 -1.69 -8.31
CA GLY A 79 -3.99 -0.35 -7.96
C GLY A 79 -3.05 -0.35 -6.76
N LEU A 80 -3.40 -1.02 -5.67
CA LEU A 80 -2.59 -1.10 -4.45
C LEU A 80 -1.24 -1.79 -4.69
N GLU A 81 -1.21 -2.91 -5.42
CA GLU A 81 0.03 -3.60 -5.78
C GLU A 81 1.01 -2.65 -6.47
N SER A 82 0.52 -1.82 -7.38
CA SER A 82 1.34 -0.85 -8.10
C SER A 82 1.80 0.33 -7.23
N TRP A 83 1.00 0.75 -6.25
CA TRP A 83 1.23 1.98 -5.49
C TRP A 83 1.95 1.77 -4.15
N ILE A 84 1.78 0.63 -3.48
CA ILE A 84 2.38 0.39 -2.16
C ILE A 84 3.89 0.64 -2.13
N PRO A 85 4.71 0.17 -3.10
CA PRO A 85 6.15 0.43 -3.11
C PRO A 85 6.48 1.92 -3.15
N MET A 86 5.64 2.73 -3.80
CA MET A 86 5.82 4.17 -3.90
C MET A 86 5.40 4.89 -2.61
N TYR A 87 4.35 4.42 -1.94
CA TYR A 87 3.95 4.96 -0.63
C TYR A 87 5.04 4.74 0.42
N MET A 88 5.73 3.60 0.36
CA MET A 88 6.83 3.28 1.28
C MET A 88 8.03 4.22 1.16
N THR A 89 8.15 5.00 0.07
CA THR A 89 9.17 6.05 -0.04
C THR A 89 8.94 7.21 0.94
N GLY A 90 7.70 7.37 1.45
CA GLY A 90 7.31 8.49 2.29
C GLY A 90 7.12 9.82 1.54
N GLN A 91 7.38 9.85 0.23
CA GLN A 91 7.17 11.05 -0.61
C GLN A 91 5.77 11.09 -1.23
N ILE A 92 5.03 9.98 -1.20
CA ILE A 92 3.67 9.88 -1.72
C ILE A 92 2.73 9.57 -0.56
N ALA A 93 1.83 10.49 -0.27
CA ALA A 93 0.81 10.35 0.75
C ALA A 93 -0.53 9.98 0.09
N PRO A 94 -1.07 8.78 0.33
CA PRO A 94 -2.34 8.36 -0.22
C PRO A 94 -3.51 8.87 0.61
N TYR A 95 -4.53 9.38 -0.08
CA TYR A 95 -5.80 9.84 0.48
C TYR A 95 -6.96 9.21 -0.27
N TYR A 96 -8.17 9.30 0.28
CA TYR A 96 -9.39 8.89 -0.41
C TYR A 96 -10.56 9.80 -0.04
N LEU A 97 -11.53 9.92 -0.95
CA LEU A 97 -12.78 10.62 -0.71
C LEU A 97 -13.87 9.60 -0.32
N LYS A 98 -14.67 9.94 0.68
CA LYS A 98 -15.86 9.16 1.07
C LYS A 98 -17.06 9.59 0.23
N ASN A 99 -17.93 8.62 -0.08
CA ASN A 99 -19.25 8.86 -0.71
C ASN A 99 -19.17 9.53 -2.08
N VAL A 100 -18.14 9.28 -2.86
CA VAL A 100 -18.06 9.71 -4.26
C VAL A 100 -18.88 8.74 -5.10
N GLN A 101 -20.11 9.12 -5.41
CA GLN A 101 -21.03 8.32 -6.24
C GLN A 101 -21.22 8.99 -7.61
N ASN A 102 -20.21 8.97 -8.45
CA ASN A 102 -20.39 9.40 -9.83
C ASN A 102 -19.73 8.40 -10.77
N ASN A 103 -20.54 7.54 -11.35
CA ASN A 103 -20.10 6.52 -12.29
C ASN A 103 -20.29 6.94 -13.76
N ALA A 104 -20.78 8.16 -14.03
CA ALA A 104 -21.04 8.63 -15.39
C ALA A 104 -19.87 9.38 -15.98
N PHE A 105 -19.18 10.17 -15.16
CA PHE A 105 -18.03 10.96 -15.58
C PHE A 105 -16.80 10.61 -14.79
N LEU A 106 -15.69 10.46 -15.50
CA LEU A 106 -14.37 10.21 -14.94
C LEU A 106 -13.54 11.48 -14.98
N HIS A 107 -12.78 11.74 -13.93
CA HIS A 107 -12.02 12.98 -13.79
C HIS A 107 -10.55 12.70 -13.50
N LEU A 108 -9.72 13.57 -14.00
CA LEU A 108 -8.32 13.69 -13.66
C LEU A 108 -8.02 15.13 -13.26
N LEU A 109 -7.44 15.33 -12.09
CA LEU A 109 -6.90 16.62 -11.68
C LEU A 109 -5.50 16.40 -11.12
N LYS A 110 -4.49 17.06 -11.69
CA LYS A 110 -3.12 17.05 -11.18
C LYS A 110 -2.60 18.47 -11.16
N VAL A 111 -2.24 18.95 -9.98
CA VAL A 111 -1.79 20.33 -9.78
C VAL A 111 -0.42 20.34 -9.14
N SER A 112 0.49 21.13 -9.68
CA SER A 112 1.80 21.43 -9.11
C SER A 112 1.97 22.95 -8.99
N GLY A 113 3.08 23.40 -8.39
CA GLY A 113 3.39 24.83 -8.33
C GLY A 113 3.61 25.49 -9.71
N ALA A 114 3.75 24.72 -10.79
CA ALA A 114 4.10 25.26 -12.11
C ALA A 114 3.05 25.00 -13.20
N ALA A 115 2.14 24.05 -13.02
CA ALA A 115 1.12 23.70 -13.99
C ALA A 115 -0.04 22.94 -13.38
N ALA A 116 -1.20 22.98 -14.04
CA ALA A 116 -2.34 22.14 -13.74
C ALA A 116 -2.77 21.34 -14.98
N LEU A 117 -3.09 20.06 -14.78
CA LEU A 117 -3.75 19.20 -15.73
C LEU A 117 -5.13 18.87 -15.20
N SER A 118 -6.15 19.13 -15.99
CA SER A 118 -7.52 18.71 -15.75
C SER A 118 -7.99 17.85 -16.90
N GLY A 119 -8.73 16.79 -16.61
CA GLY A 119 -9.30 15.89 -17.61
C GLY A 119 -10.68 15.43 -17.22
N GLU A 120 -11.52 15.18 -18.21
CA GLU A 120 -12.84 14.62 -18.06
C GLU A 120 -13.13 13.65 -19.21
N ALA A 121 -13.72 12.51 -18.89
CA ALA A 121 -14.17 11.51 -19.84
C ALA A 121 -15.50 10.90 -19.38
N VAL A 122 -16.28 10.38 -20.30
CA VAL A 122 -17.43 9.53 -19.97
C VAL A 122 -16.93 8.13 -19.63
N ALA A 123 -17.50 7.49 -18.62
CA ALA A 123 -17.16 6.12 -18.26
C ALA A 123 -17.33 5.16 -19.45
N GLY A 124 -16.33 4.33 -19.71
CA GLY A 124 -16.25 3.44 -20.88
C GLY A 124 -15.78 4.12 -22.18
N PHE A 125 -15.60 5.45 -22.20
CA PHE A 125 -15.15 6.23 -23.35
C PHE A 125 -13.93 7.09 -23.01
N HIS A 126 -13.04 6.58 -22.21
CA HIS A 126 -11.85 7.29 -21.74
C HIS A 126 -10.97 7.80 -22.90
N SER A 127 -10.86 7.05 -23.99
CA SER A 127 -10.11 7.45 -25.19
C SER A 127 -10.63 8.72 -25.86
N GLU A 128 -11.89 9.07 -25.67
CA GLU A 128 -12.52 10.27 -26.19
C GLU A 128 -12.52 11.45 -25.21
N GLY A 129 -11.91 11.24 -24.03
CA GLY A 129 -11.82 12.24 -22.97
C GLY A 129 -11.03 13.47 -23.41
N ARG A 130 -11.32 14.59 -22.78
CA ARG A 130 -10.63 15.87 -23.01
C ARG A 130 -9.70 16.18 -21.84
N TYR A 131 -8.47 16.50 -22.18
CA TYR A 131 -7.43 16.86 -21.21
C TYR A 131 -6.91 18.26 -21.49
N TYR A 132 -6.82 19.04 -20.44
CA TYR A 132 -6.46 20.45 -20.51
C TYR A 132 -5.26 20.73 -19.60
N LEU A 133 -4.15 21.14 -20.22
CA LEU A 133 -2.92 21.51 -19.51
C LEU A 133 -2.75 23.03 -19.53
N THR A 134 -2.67 23.65 -18.35
CA THR A 134 -2.42 25.07 -18.22
C THR A 134 -1.15 25.38 -17.42
N LYS A 135 -0.53 26.51 -17.81
CA LYS A 135 0.57 27.17 -17.09
C LYS A 135 0.22 28.64 -16.79
N SER A 136 -1.00 29.05 -17.10
CA SER A 136 -1.52 30.40 -16.78
C SER A 136 -1.61 30.54 -15.26
N LYS A 137 -1.01 31.57 -14.69
CA LYS A 137 -1.03 31.82 -13.24
C LYS A 137 -2.46 31.91 -12.69
N LYS A 138 -3.38 32.57 -13.41
CA LYS A 138 -4.77 32.70 -13.00
C LYS A 138 -5.50 31.37 -12.96
N GLU A 139 -5.34 30.54 -13.99
CA GLU A 139 -5.96 29.20 -14.05
C GLU A 139 -5.30 28.24 -13.08
N LEU A 140 -3.99 28.33 -12.91
CA LEU A 140 -3.27 27.51 -11.93
C LEU A 140 -3.77 27.78 -10.51
N GLU A 141 -4.01 29.04 -10.15
CA GLU A 141 -4.59 29.43 -8.86
C GLU A 141 -5.99 28.81 -8.65
N TYR A 142 -6.83 28.86 -9.67
CA TYR A 142 -8.15 28.22 -9.64
C TYR A 142 -8.05 26.72 -9.41
N TYR A 143 -7.20 26.01 -10.17
CA TYR A 143 -7.02 24.56 -10.01
C TYR A 143 -6.33 24.18 -8.70
N ARG A 144 -5.41 25.01 -8.20
CA ARG A 144 -4.79 24.84 -6.89
C ARG A 144 -5.81 24.89 -5.76
N LYS A 145 -6.68 25.89 -5.78
CA LYS A 145 -7.78 25.98 -4.82
C LYS A 145 -8.64 24.73 -4.86
N ARG A 146 -9.07 24.33 -6.05
CA ARG A 146 -9.89 23.11 -6.24
C ARG A 146 -9.21 21.85 -5.74
N ALA A 147 -7.92 21.69 -5.99
CA ALA A 147 -7.14 20.54 -5.51
C ALA A 147 -7.01 20.55 -3.98
N ASN A 148 -6.78 21.71 -3.37
CA ASN A 148 -6.75 21.87 -1.91
C ASN A 148 -8.12 21.59 -1.27
N ASP A 149 -9.21 22.05 -1.89
CA ASP A 149 -10.57 21.79 -1.44
C ASP A 149 -10.87 20.27 -1.46
N LEU A 150 -10.42 19.56 -2.50
CA LEU A 150 -10.52 18.09 -2.55
C LEU A 150 -9.68 17.43 -1.45
N LEU A 151 -8.45 17.86 -1.26
CA LEU A 151 -7.54 17.30 -0.26
C LEU A 151 -8.05 17.54 1.17
N SER A 152 -8.64 18.71 1.45
CA SER A 152 -9.20 19.02 2.77
C SER A 152 -10.43 18.17 3.13
N ASN A 153 -11.13 17.63 2.13
CA ASN A 153 -12.26 16.72 2.29
C ASN A 153 -11.83 15.24 2.24
N ALA A 154 -10.58 14.96 1.91
CA ALA A 154 -10.07 13.60 1.80
C ALA A 154 -9.61 13.06 3.16
N CYS A 155 -9.73 11.76 3.33
CA CYS A 155 -9.20 11.03 4.50
C CYS A 155 -7.89 10.36 4.13
N PRO A 156 -6.92 10.24 5.04
CA PRO A 156 -5.74 9.39 4.81
C PRO A 156 -6.16 7.96 4.48
N LEU A 157 -5.58 7.39 3.42
CA LEU A 157 -5.84 6.00 3.02
C LEU A 157 -4.92 5.02 3.72
N MET A 158 -3.71 5.47 4.04
CA MET A 158 -2.68 4.65 4.65
C MET A 158 -2.00 5.42 5.77
N GLU A 159 -1.69 4.71 6.83
CA GLU A 159 -0.84 5.18 7.90
C GLU A 159 0.45 4.37 7.91
N ILE A 160 1.60 5.03 7.91
CA ILE A 160 2.91 4.39 7.92
C ILE A 160 3.52 4.56 9.30
N TYR A 161 3.73 3.45 9.98
CA TYR A 161 4.42 3.40 11.26
C TYR A 161 5.89 3.10 11.04
N ARG A 162 6.77 3.90 11.66
CA ARG A 162 8.22 3.71 11.68
C ARG A 162 8.67 3.53 13.12
N SER A 163 9.97 3.31 13.34
CA SER A 163 10.53 3.08 14.67
C SER A 163 10.25 4.19 15.70
N ASP A 164 10.04 5.42 15.26
CA ASP A 164 9.64 6.56 16.11
C ASP A 164 8.17 6.55 16.50
N ARG A 165 7.34 5.66 15.86
CA ARG A 165 5.90 5.50 16.08
C ARG A 165 5.50 4.08 16.49
N GLU A 166 6.40 3.33 17.11
CA GLU A 166 6.16 1.96 17.56
C GLU A 166 4.98 1.86 18.54
N LYS A 167 4.86 2.81 19.45
CA LYS A 167 3.73 2.87 20.40
C LYS A 167 2.40 3.06 19.67
N ASP A 168 2.32 3.96 18.71
CA ASP A 168 1.10 4.22 17.94
C ASP A 168 0.65 2.96 17.19
N PHE A 169 1.62 2.19 16.65
CA PHE A 169 1.35 0.91 16.00
C PHE A 169 0.82 -0.14 16.97
N SER A 170 1.39 -0.24 18.17
CA SER A 170 0.89 -1.14 19.21
C SER A 170 -0.52 -0.77 19.67
N ASP A 171 -0.79 0.53 19.85
CA ASP A 171 -2.11 1.05 20.21
C ASP A 171 -3.14 0.76 19.09
N PHE A 172 -2.76 0.93 17.82
CA PHE A 172 -3.57 0.56 16.66
C PHE A 172 -3.93 -0.93 16.66
N LEU A 173 -2.94 -1.82 16.83
CA LEU A 173 -3.17 -3.27 16.87
C LEU A 173 -4.08 -3.69 18.03
N THR A 174 -3.92 -3.03 19.18
CA THR A 174 -4.78 -3.25 20.35
C THR A 174 -6.22 -2.79 20.09
N ALA A 175 -6.38 -1.60 19.53
CA ALA A 175 -7.70 -1.09 19.15
C ALA A 175 -8.37 -1.97 18.10
N ASP A 176 -7.59 -2.48 17.11
CA ASP A 176 -8.10 -3.38 16.09
C ASP A 176 -8.57 -4.72 16.69
N SER A 177 -7.85 -5.29 17.64
CA SER A 177 -8.24 -6.57 18.27
C SER A 177 -9.62 -6.52 18.95
N HIS A 178 -10.07 -5.33 19.36
CA HIS A 178 -11.40 -5.12 19.96
C HIS A 178 -12.50 -4.80 18.94
N ARG A 179 -12.19 -4.60 17.67
CA ARG A 179 -13.20 -4.36 16.64
C ARG A 179 -13.95 -5.66 16.32
N ARG A 180 -15.28 -5.55 16.21
CA ARG A 180 -16.13 -6.68 15.80
C ARG A 180 -15.95 -6.98 14.31
N GLY A 181 -15.93 -8.27 13.95
CA GLY A 181 -15.89 -8.76 12.57
C GLY A 181 -14.81 -9.81 12.37
N GLY A 182 -15.03 -10.72 11.41
CA GLY A 182 -14.00 -11.68 11.00
C GLY A 182 -12.81 -10.97 10.35
N ARG A 183 -11.63 -11.59 10.44
CA ARG A 183 -10.41 -11.11 9.78
C ARG A 183 -10.01 -12.07 8.69
N ARG A 184 -9.63 -11.52 7.56
CA ARG A 184 -8.98 -12.26 6.49
C ARG A 184 -7.66 -11.60 6.17
N SER A 185 -6.59 -12.38 6.24
CA SER A 185 -5.24 -11.94 5.96
C SER A 185 -4.66 -12.72 4.79
N ILE A 186 -3.97 -12.04 3.88
CA ILE A 186 -3.11 -12.67 2.87
C ILE A 186 -1.68 -12.38 3.31
N LEU A 187 -0.97 -13.44 3.69
CA LEU A 187 0.32 -13.32 4.37
C LEU A 187 1.48 -13.69 3.45
N SER A 188 2.51 -12.87 3.44
CA SER A 188 3.77 -13.13 2.74
C SER A 188 4.75 -13.99 3.55
N ALA A 189 4.46 -14.23 4.84
CA ALA A 189 5.23 -15.05 5.75
C ALA A 189 4.28 -15.81 6.69
N LEU A 190 4.77 -16.88 7.32
CA LEU A 190 3.98 -17.64 8.30
C LEU A 190 3.65 -16.78 9.53
N PRO A 191 2.42 -16.89 10.08
CA PRO A 191 1.97 -16.06 11.19
C PRO A 191 2.69 -16.46 12.50
N VAL A 192 3.51 -15.57 13.05
CA VAL A 192 4.36 -15.84 14.23
C VAL A 192 3.61 -16.28 15.48
N TYR A 193 2.30 -15.97 15.57
CA TYR A 193 1.48 -16.39 16.69
C TYR A 193 1.13 -17.88 16.71
N THR A 194 1.35 -18.60 15.61
CA THR A 194 1.18 -20.07 15.55
C THR A 194 2.45 -20.83 15.90
N MET A 195 3.59 -20.12 16.05
CA MET A 195 4.88 -20.73 16.32
C MET A 195 5.03 -21.20 17.77
N ASP A 196 5.60 -22.37 17.99
CA ASP A 196 5.98 -22.87 19.31
C ASP A 196 7.15 -22.07 19.88
N ASN A 197 7.18 -21.90 21.21
CA ASN A 197 8.25 -21.14 21.87
C ASN A 197 9.65 -21.76 21.70
N ASP A 198 9.72 -23.09 21.68
CA ASP A 198 11.00 -23.82 21.51
C ASP A 198 11.55 -23.60 20.09
N LEU A 199 10.68 -23.62 19.08
CA LEU A 199 11.06 -23.30 17.71
C LEU A 199 11.53 -21.86 17.58
N LEU A 200 10.82 -20.91 18.20
CA LEU A 200 11.24 -19.50 18.20
C LEU A 200 12.63 -19.34 18.82
N ASN A 201 12.87 -19.97 19.98
CA ASN A 201 14.18 -19.94 20.65
C ASN A 201 15.29 -20.47 19.73
N SER A 202 15.07 -21.63 19.11
CA SER A 202 16.03 -22.24 18.19
C SER A 202 16.37 -21.33 17.00
N ILE A 203 15.35 -20.66 16.43
CA ILE A 203 15.55 -19.71 15.32
C ILE A 203 16.36 -18.49 15.78
N LEU A 204 16.06 -17.93 16.95
CA LEU A 204 16.77 -16.77 17.49
C LEU A 204 18.24 -17.10 17.77
N ASP A 205 18.51 -18.25 18.39
CA ASP A 205 19.87 -18.72 18.70
C ASP A 205 20.70 -18.93 17.42
N ARG A 206 20.11 -19.56 16.40
CA ARG A 206 20.78 -19.77 15.11
C ARG A 206 21.09 -18.44 14.37
N ASN A 207 20.22 -17.45 14.51
CA ASN A 207 20.45 -16.12 13.92
C ASN A 207 21.41 -15.26 14.76
N GLY A 208 21.94 -15.74 15.89
CA GLY A 208 22.85 -15.01 16.75
C GLY A 208 22.21 -13.76 17.36
N ILE A 209 20.92 -13.83 17.66
CA ILE A 209 20.18 -12.71 18.23
C ILE A 209 20.60 -12.52 19.69
N ASP A 210 21.02 -11.30 20.05
CA ASP A 210 21.41 -10.99 21.43
C ASP A 210 20.21 -11.07 22.41
N ASP A 211 20.53 -11.21 23.70
CA ASP A 211 19.52 -11.40 24.75
C ASP A 211 18.48 -10.27 24.84
N ARG A 212 18.89 -9.02 24.58
CA ARG A 212 17.98 -7.88 24.65
C ARG A 212 16.96 -7.97 23.53
N ARG A 213 17.44 -8.10 22.31
CA ARG A 213 16.60 -8.20 21.11
C ARG A 213 15.74 -9.48 21.14
N GLY A 214 16.30 -10.59 21.64
CA GLY A 214 15.57 -11.83 21.85
C GLY A 214 14.37 -11.66 22.81
N ARG A 215 14.54 -10.88 23.88
CA ARG A 215 13.44 -10.57 24.80
C ARG A 215 12.35 -9.73 24.11
N ASP A 216 12.73 -8.72 23.33
CA ASP A 216 11.78 -7.86 22.63
C ASP A 216 10.96 -8.65 21.60
N ILE A 217 11.59 -9.54 20.83
CA ILE A 217 10.92 -10.44 19.89
C ILE A 217 9.96 -11.39 20.60
N LYS A 218 10.40 -12.04 21.68
CA LYS A 218 9.54 -12.96 22.47
C LYS A 218 8.35 -12.24 23.08
N ALA A 219 8.55 -11.04 23.59
CA ALA A 219 7.48 -10.20 24.11
C ALA A 219 6.45 -9.88 23.00
N TYR A 220 6.91 -9.46 21.84
CA TYR A 220 6.07 -9.19 20.67
C TYR A 220 5.25 -10.42 20.25
N VAL A 221 5.89 -11.58 20.09
CA VAL A 221 5.20 -12.81 19.70
C VAL A 221 4.16 -13.23 20.75
N SER A 222 4.50 -13.11 22.05
CA SER A 222 3.57 -13.41 23.14
C SER A 222 2.36 -12.48 23.14
N GLU A 223 2.57 -11.19 22.91
CA GLU A 223 1.48 -10.21 22.83
C GLU A 223 0.62 -10.43 21.57
N ARG A 224 1.24 -10.78 20.45
CA ARG A 224 0.52 -11.14 19.22
C ARG A 224 -0.38 -12.36 19.44
N LYS A 225 0.12 -13.41 20.13
CA LYS A 225 -0.68 -14.60 20.51
C LYS A 225 -1.90 -14.20 21.32
N LYS A 226 -1.73 -13.42 22.38
CA LYS A 226 -2.84 -12.97 23.25
C LYS A 226 -3.91 -12.20 22.50
N ARG A 227 -3.49 -11.31 21.58
CA ARG A 227 -4.44 -10.54 20.73
C ARG A 227 -5.25 -11.47 19.82
N VAL A 228 -4.59 -12.44 19.19
CA VAL A 228 -5.24 -13.42 18.31
C VAL A 228 -6.20 -14.31 19.11
N GLU A 229 -5.79 -14.80 20.26
CA GLU A 229 -6.66 -15.57 21.18
C GLU A 229 -7.91 -14.79 21.57
N SER A 230 -7.75 -13.52 21.94
CA SER A 230 -8.90 -12.64 22.27
C SER A 230 -9.84 -12.42 21.08
N ILE A 231 -9.32 -12.34 19.86
CA ILE A 231 -10.15 -12.26 18.64
C ILE A 231 -10.92 -13.57 18.43
N LEU A 232 -10.24 -14.72 18.56
CA LEU A 232 -10.83 -16.03 18.34
C LEU A 232 -11.89 -16.44 19.37
N GLU A 233 -11.95 -15.79 20.56
CA GLU A 233 -13.02 -16.01 21.53
C GLU A 233 -14.42 -15.71 20.97
N THR A 234 -14.55 -14.72 20.09
CA THR A 234 -15.85 -14.23 19.61
C THR A 234 -15.94 -13.99 18.12
N MET A 235 -14.83 -14.12 17.39
CA MET A 235 -14.70 -13.77 15.98
C MET A 235 -13.85 -14.82 15.24
N THR A 236 -13.82 -14.73 13.92
CA THR A 236 -13.07 -15.65 13.07
C THR A 236 -11.83 -15.00 12.48
N ILE A 237 -10.78 -15.80 12.27
CA ILE A 237 -9.58 -15.41 11.51
C ILE A 237 -9.41 -16.44 10.38
N GLU A 238 -9.24 -15.92 9.17
CA GLU A 238 -8.87 -16.67 7.97
C GLU A 238 -7.52 -16.13 7.47
N ASP A 239 -6.49 -16.95 7.56
CA ASP A 239 -5.18 -16.64 7.01
C ASP A 239 -4.96 -17.42 5.71
N GLU A 240 -4.55 -16.72 4.67
CA GLU A 240 -4.14 -17.30 3.40
C GLU A 240 -2.63 -17.13 3.25
N ILE A 241 -1.92 -18.22 3.06
CA ILE A 241 -0.46 -18.27 2.93
C ILE A 241 -0.05 -18.94 1.63
N CYS A 242 1.13 -18.58 1.11
CA CYS A 242 1.76 -19.30 0.02
C CYS A 242 2.73 -20.32 0.59
N CYS A 243 2.45 -21.62 0.38
CA CYS A 243 3.38 -22.70 0.75
C CYS A 243 4.53 -22.74 -0.25
N LEU A 244 5.76 -22.71 0.27
CA LEU A 244 6.97 -22.77 -0.54
C LEU A 244 7.49 -24.19 -0.58
N SER A 245 7.74 -24.72 -1.76
CA SER A 245 8.58 -25.88 -1.95
C SER A 245 10.02 -25.58 -1.52
N ARG A 246 10.85 -26.60 -1.33
CA ARG A 246 12.26 -26.41 -0.99
C ARG A 246 13.00 -25.60 -2.05
N GLU A 247 12.73 -25.87 -3.32
CA GLU A 247 13.36 -25.18 -4.44
C GLU A 247 12.99 -23.68 -4.45
N GLU A 248 11.72 -23.34 -4.24
CA GLU A 248 11.26 -21.97 -4.14
C GLU A 248 11.84 -21.24 -2.92
N PHE A 249 11.90 -21.95 -1.76
CA PHE A 249 12.46 -21.39 -0.54
C PHE A 249 13.95 -21.02 -0.71
N GLU A 250 14.72 -21.83 -1.42
CA GLU A 250 16.16 -21.60 -1.66
C GLU A 250 16.44 -20.46 -2.65
N THR A 251 15.41 -19.93 -3.35
CA THR A 251 15.60 -18.83 -4.32
C THR A 251 15.90 -17.49 -3.68
N ARG A 252 15.47 -17.26 -2.43
CA ARG A 252 15.65 -16.00 -1.70
C ARG A 252 15.56 -16.23 -0.17
N PRO A 253 16.16 -15.36 0.63
CA PRO A 253 15.99 -15.41 2.07
C PRO A 253 14.53 -15.19 2.50
N HIS A 254 14.07 -15.96 3.49
CA HIS A 254 12.75 -15.80 4.10
C HIS A 254 12.89 -15.45 5.58
N ALA A 255 12.19 -14.39 6.00
CA ALA A 255 12.26 -13.86 7.36
C ALA A 255 10.99 -14.15 8.15
N LEU A 256 11.11 -14.15 9.47
CA LEU A 256 9.95 -14.06 10.37
C LEU A 256 9.20 -12.74 10.14
N ASP A 257 7.87 -12.76 10.26
CA ASP A 257 7.07 -11.53 10.32
C ASP A 257 7.22 -10.85 11.68
N LEU A 258 8.23 -10.01 11.77
CA LEU A 258 8.54 -9.20 12.95
C LEU A 258 8.33 -7.70 12.69
N SER A 259 7.44 -7.35 11.81
CA SER A 259 7.14 -5.97 11.40
C SER A 259 6.82 -5.04 12.59
N GLY A 260 6.22 -5.58 13.65
CA GLY A 260 5.89 -4.83 14.85
C GLY A 260 7.04 -4.63 15.87
N VAL A 261 8.21 -5.24 15.64
CA VAL A 261 9.38 -5.06 16.51
C VAL A 261 10.33 -3.97 15.98
N PHE A 262 10.09 -3.49 14.76
CA PHE A 262 10.94 -2.47 14.08
C PHE A 262 12.43 -2.83 14.09
N CYS A 263 12.75 -4.11 13.89
CA CYS A 263 14.11 -4.62 13.91
C CYS A 263 14.96 -4.06 12.78
N ALA A 264 16.22 -3.73 13.09
CA ALA A 264 17.19 -3.24 12.10
C ALA A 264 17.64 -4.32 11.09
N SER A 265 17.47 -5.60 11.39
CA SER A 265 17.81 -6.73 10.52
C SER A 265 16.77 -7.85 10.64
N ASP A 266 16.57 -8.58 9.56
CA ASP A 266 15.66 -9.72 9.52
C ASP A 266 16.16 -10.89 10.36
N VAL A 267 15.23 -11.69 10.89
CA VAL A 267 15.48 -12.98 11.50
C VAL A 267 15.09 -14.05 10.49
N LEU A 268 16.05 -14.79 9.98
CA LEU A 268 15.85 -15.67 8.83
C LEU A 268 15.49 -17.09 9.26
N TYR A 269 14.61 -17.73 8.48
CA TYR A 269 14.36 -19.16 8.56
C TYR A 269 15.50 -19.97 7.92
N SER A 270 15.76 -21.18 8.45
CA SER A 270 16.18 -22.30 7.61
C SER A 270 14.96 -22.98 7.01
N TYR A 271 15.13 -23.83 6.00
CA TYR A 271 14.01 -24.59 5.44
C TYR A 271 13.38 -25.53 6.48
N ASP A 272 14.17 -26.12 7.36
CA ASP A 272 13.68 -27.01 8.42
C ASP A 272 12.82 -26.27 9.45
N ASP A 273 13.20 -25.02 9.82
CA ASP A 273 12.37 -24.19 10.70
C ASP A 273 11.09 -23.74 10.00
N TYR A 274 11.18 -23.35 8.72
CA TYR A 274 10.01 -23.01 7.94
C TYR A 274 9.01 -24.18 7.91
N SER A 275 9.50 -25.39 7.63
CA SER A 275 8.67 -26.59 7.62
C SER A 275 8.08 -26.93 9.00
N ALA A 276 8.86 -26.74 10.07
CA ALA A 276 8.39 -26.94 11.43
C ALA A 276 7.31 -25.90 11.80
N HIS A 277 7.51 -24.63 11.43
CA HIS A 277 6.52 -23.57 11.66
C HIS A 277 5.24 -23.80 10.84
N LEU A 278 5.35 -24.21 9.58
CA LEU A 278 4.19 -24.56 8.75
C LEU A 278 3.35 -25.65 9.42
N LYS A 279 3.98 -26.73 9.93
CA LYS A 279 3.27 -27.78 10.68
C LYS A 279 2.62 -27.26 11.96
N SER A 280 3.26 -26.33 12.67
CA SER A 280 2.65 -25.66 13.85
C SER A 280 1.43 -24.83 13.45
N THR A 281 1.48 -24.14 12.31
CA THR A 281 0.36 -23.36 11.78
C THR A 281 -0.81 -24.28 11.37
N GLU A 282 -0.54 -25.38 10.70
CA GLU A 282 -1.55 -26.40 10.36
C GLU A 282 -2.20 -27.00 11.61
N ARG A 283 -1.40 -27.33 12.63
CA ARG A 283 -1.91 -27.82 13.92
C ARG A 283 -2.77 -26.78 14.61
N TYR A 284 -2.34 -25.50 14.57
CA TYR A 284 -3.11 -24.40 15.12
C TYR A 284 -4.49 -24.31 14.49
N ALA A 285 -4.60 -24.45 13.17
CA ALA A 285 -5.87 -24.47 12.45
C ALA A 285 -6.77 -25.67 12.82
N GLN A 286 -6.18 -26.82 13.15
CA GLN A 286 -6.94 -28.01 13.59
C GLN A 286 -7.46 -27.89 15.02
N THR A 287 -6.84 -27.07 15.86
CA THR A 287 -7.17 -26.97 17.31
C THR A 287 -7.99 -25.75 17.66
N HIS A 288 -8.19 -24.79 16.74
CA HIS A 288 -8.96 -23.56 16.96
C HIS A 288 -10.11 -23.47 15.97
N GLU A 289 -11.34 -23.71 16.41
CA GLU A 289 -12.55 -23.74 15.57
C GLU A 289 -12.79 -22.43 14.79
N ASN A 290 -12.44 -21.29 15.38
CA ASN A 290 -12.63 -19.97 14.77
C ASN A 290 -11.43 -19.51 13.92
N TYR A 291 -10.43 -20.37 13.70
CA TYR A 291 -9.29 -20.10 12.86
C TYR A 291 -9.31 -21.02 11.62
N SER A 292 -9.08 -20.46 10.46
CA SER A 292 -8.95 -21.22 9.21
C SER A 292 -7.69 -20.81 8.46
N LEU A 293 -7.04 -21.82 7.84
CA LEU A 293 -5.84 -21.65 7.02
C LEU A 293 -6.18 -22.02 5.58
N LYS A 294 -5.78 -21.17 4.63
CA LYS A 294 -5.88 -21.37 3.18
C LYS A 294 -4.49 -21.31 2.53
N TYR A 295 -4.38 -21.97 1.36
CA TYR A 295 -3.16 -22.05 0.57
C TYR A 295 -3.36 -21.46 -0.83
#